data_340cf994832cb69e72c22843d859d446
#
_entry.id   340cf994832cb69e72c22843d859d446
#
_cell.length_a   1.000
_cell.length_b   1.000
_cell.length_c   1.000
_cell.angle_alpha   90.00
_cell.angle_beta   90.00
_cell.angle_gamma   90.00
#
_symmetry.space_group_name_H-M   'P 1'
#
loop_
_entity.id
_entity.type
_entity.pdbx_description
1 polymer ?
#
loop_
_entity_poly.entity_id
_entity_poly.type
_entity_poly.pdbx_seq_one_letter_code
_entity_poly.pdbx_strand_id
1 'polypeptide(L)'
;MEILKKRGLVMNKHIEKAKQLRNATPMVSNCSQTILRVYAEELGLDEKLAAGIAGNFGGGMKCGSTCGAITAGLMILGAKGIESPFVVNEFRKRIAEKYDGMTDCAELLRANAQKGGAKKPHCDNMIFEAIELIDELTKEAESFNQIK
;
A
#
# COMPACT_ATOMS: atom_id res chain seq x y z
N MET A 1 21.90 12.10 -1.36
CA MET A 1 20.84 13.07 -1.09
C MET A 1 20.05 13.45 -2.32
N GLU A 2 20.70 13.87 -3.39
CA GLU A 2 19.98 14.17 -4.63
C GLU A 2 19.33 12.96 -5.27
N ILE A 3 19.98 11.80 -5.18
CA ILE A 3 19.43 10.55 -5.70
C ILE A 3 18.11 10.20 -4.97
N LEU A 4 18.08 10.41 -3.65
CA LEU A 4 16.87 10.17 -2.87
C LEU A 4 15.77 11.18 -3.21
N LYS A 5 16.14 12.44 -3.46
CA LYS A 5 15.18 13.45 -3.89
C LYS A 5 14.62 13.13 -5.27
N LYS A 6 15.47 12.72 -6.21
CA LYS A 6 15.04 12.31 -7.54
C LYS A 6 14.16 11.07 -7.49
N ARG A 7 14.54 10.11 -6.64
CA ARG A 7 13.73 8.91 -6.41
C ARG A 7 12.37 9.28 -5.85
N GLY A 8 12.35 10.18 -4.85
CA GLY A 8 11.12 10.70 -4.28
C GLY A 8 10.27 11.42 -5.31
N LEU A 9 10.87 12.23 -6.18
CA LEU A 9 10.16 12.94 -7.22
C LEU A 9 9.60 12.01 -8.30
N VAL A 10 10.39 11.01 -8.73
CA VAL A 10 9.99 10.08 -9.78
C VAL A 10 8.87 9.15 -9.31
N MET A 11 8.89 8.77 -8.02
CA MET A 11 7.91 7.82 -7.45
C MET A 11 6.72 8.52 -6.83
N ASN A 12 6.70 9.84 -6.86
CA ASN A 12 5.83 10.67 -6.05
C ASN A 12 4.40 10.80 -6.50
N LYS A 13 4.10 10.52 -7.75
CA LYS A 13 2.72 10.77 -8.20
C LYS A 13 1.71 9.89 -7.46
N HIS A 14 2.06 8.63 -7.18
CA HIS A 14 1.20 7.74 -6.40
C HIS A 14 1.14 8.17 -4.94
N ILE A 15 2.29 8.47 -4.35
CA ILE A 15 2.37 8.91 -2.96
C ILE A 15 1.72 10.27 -2.78
N GLU A 16 1.89 11.18 -3.72
CA GLU A 16 1.23 12.49 -3.69
C GLU A 16 -0.28 12.35 -3.66
N LYS A 17 -0.84 11.51 -4.52
CA LYS A 17 -2.28 11.27 -4.53
C LYS A 17 -2.73 10.64 -3.22
N ALA A 18 -1.96 9.70 -2.68
CA ALA A 18 -2.27 9.08 -1.39
C ALA A 18 -2.30 10.12 -0.28
N LYS A 19 -1.33 11.03 -0.25
CA LYS A 19 -1.30 12.11 0.74
C LYS A 19 -2.51 13.01 0.64
N GLN A 20 -2.91 13.36 -0.57
CA GLN A 20 -4.10 14.18 -0.80
C GLN A 20 -5.35 13.49 -0.24
N LEU A 21 -5.50 12.20 -0.52
CA LEU A 21 -6.65 11.43 -0.04
C LEU A 21 -6.67 11.31 1.48
N ARG A 22 -5.51 11.07 2.09
CA ARG A 22 -5.41 10.90 3.55
C ARG A 22 -5.52 12.22 4.31
N ASN A 23 -5.20 13.33 3.67
CA ASN A 23 -5.27 14.65 4.30
C ASN A 23 -6.57 15.38 4.01
N ALA A 24 -7.46 14.79 3.22
CA ALA A 24 -8.77 15.38 2.95
C ALA A 24 -9.61 15.52 4.22
N THR A 25 -10.40 16.59 4.31
CA THR A 25 -11.26 16.84 5.46
C THR A 25 -12.70 16.95 5.00
N PRO A 26 -13.61 16.03 5.40
CA PRO A 26 -13.31 14.83 6.19
C PRO A 26 -12.54 13.78 5.39
N MET A 27 -11.80 12.94 6.09
CA MET A 27 -11.08 11.84 5.45
C MET A 27 -12.09 10.78 4.99
N VAL A 28 -12.08 10.49 3.68
CA VAL A 28 -13.08 9.60 3.08
C VAL A 28 -12.54 8.24 2.66
N SER A 29 -11.24 8.00 2.86
CA SER A 29 -10.59 6.77 2.43
C SER A 29 -9.83 6.12 3.57
N ASN A 30 -10.12 4.84 3.84
CA ASN A 30 -9.29 4.06 4.76
C ASN A 30 -8.01 3.59 4.04
N CYS A 31 -7.18 2.79 4.71
CA CYS A 31 -5.88 2.40 4.15
C CYS A 31 -6.02 1.64 2.82
N SER A 32 -6.90 0.67 2.74
CA SER A 32 -7.09 -0.11 1.52
C SER A 32 -7.74 0.70 0.41
N GLN A 33 -8.73 1.51 0.76
CA GLN A 33 -9.39 2.39 -0.23
C GLN A 33 -8.43 3.39 -0.83
N THR A 34 -7.54 3.94 -0.03
CA THR A 34 -6.53 4.89 -0.52
C THR A 34 -5.69 4.27 -1.62
N ILE A 35 -5.17 3.07 -1.39
CA ILE A 35 -4.32 2.39 -2.37
C ILE A 35 -5.10 2.09 -3.65
N LEU A 36 -6.31 1.57 -3.55
CA LEU A 36 -7.12 1.30 -4.75
C LEU A 36 -7.43 2.58 -5.53
N ARG A 37 -7.76 3.67 -4.85
CA ARG A 37 -8.01 4.96 -5.51
C ARG A 37 -6.79 5.51 -6.23
N VAL A 38 -5.60 5.33 -5.61
CA VAL A 38 -4.34 5.83 -6.18
C VAL A 38 -4.05 5.20 -7.54
N TYR A 39 -4.32 3.92 -7.69
CA TYR A 39 -4.00 3.18 -8.92
C TYR A 39 -5.19 3.02 -9.89
N ALA A 40 -6.38 3.44 -9.50
CA ALA A 40 -7.60 3.18 -10.27
C ALA A 40 -7.51 3.72 -11.70
N GLU A 41 -7.07 4.96 -11.86
CA GLU A 41 -7.01 5.60 -13.17
C GLU A 41 -6.11 4.84 -14.14
N GLU A 42 -4.90 4.52 -13.72
CA GLU A 42 -3.95 3.83 -14.60
C GLU A 42 -4.37 2.39 -14.92
N LEU A 43 -5.21 1.81 -14.06
CA LEU A 43 -5.72 0.46 -14.28
C LEU A 43 -7.05 0.44 -15.05
N GLY A 44 -7.56 1.63 -15.39
CA GLY A 44 -8.85 1.73 -16.09
C GLY A 44 -10.04 1.35 -15.22
N LEU A 45 -9.91 1.46 -13.92
CA LEU A 45 -10.98 1.14 -12.98
C LEU A 45 -11.75 2.40 -12.59
N ASP A 46 -13.07 2.26 -12.43
CA ASP A 46 -13.86 3.30 -11.82
C ASP A 46 -13.39 3.51 -10.37
N GLU A 47 -13.03 4.74 -10.02
CA GLU A 47 -12.46 5.03 -8.71
C GLU A 47 -13.43 4.71 -7.57
N LYS A 48 -14.72 5.03 -7.75
CA LYS A 48 -15.73 4.76 -6.73
C LYS A 48 -15.91 3.25 -6.52
N LEU A 49 -15.95 2.49 -7.60
CA LEU A 49 -16.06 1.03 -7.53
C LEU A 49 -14.82 0.43 -6.86
N ALA A 50 -13.65 0.90 -7.24
CA ALA A 50 -12.40 0.44 -6.64
C ALA A 50 -12.39 0.68 -5.13
N ALA A 51 -12.81 1.87 -4.70
CA ALA A 51 -12.92 2.19 -3.27
C ALA A 51 -13.95 1.30 -2.58
N GLY A 52 -15.06 1.01 -3.25
CA GLY A 52 -16.08 0.11 -2.70
C GLY A 52 -15.56 -1.29 -2.47
N ILE A 53 -14.82 -1.83 -3.45
CA ILE A 53 -14.24 -3.16 -3.36
C ILE A 53 -13.28 -3.25 -2.17
N ALA A 54 -12.49 -2.20 -1.95
CA ALA A 54 -11.49 -2.17 -0.89
C ALA A 54 -12.06 -1.82 0.48
N GLY A 55 -13.28 -1.30 0.55
CA GLY A 55 -13.83 -0.71 1.77
C GLY A 55 -13.83 -1.63 2.98
N ASN A 56 -14.11 -2.91 2.78
CA ASN A 56 -14.18 -3.87 3.88
C ASN A 56 -12.83 -4.44 4.30
N PHE A 57 -11.74 -4.03 3.64
CA PHE A 57 -10.40 -4.48 3.97
C PHE A 57 -9.63 -3.50 4.87
N GLY A 58 -10.15 -2.30 5.08
CA GLY A 58 -9.59 -1.36 6.05
C GLY A 58 -9.71 -1.91 7.46
N GLY A 59 -8.76 -1.57 8.31
CA GLY A 59 -8.73 -2.08 9.67
C GLY A 59 -8.50 -3.58 9.74
N GLY A 60 -7.79 -4.15 8.77
CA GLY A 60 -7.52 -5.59 8.72
C GLY A 60 -8.79 -6.41 8.58
N MET A 61 -9.54 -6.17 7.49
CA MET A 61 -10.87 -6.76 7.26
C MET A 61 -11.82 -6.43 8.40
N LYS A 62 -11.66 -5.21 8.96
CA LYS A 62 -12.47 -4.68 10.07
C LYS A 62 -12.43 -5.52 11.35
N CYS A 63 -11.49 -6.44 11.44
CA CYS A 63 -11.34 -7.33 12.60
C CYS A 63 -9.88 -7.43 13.09
N GLY A 64 -9.01 -6.52 12.66
CA GLY A 64 -7.63 -6.51 13.13
C GLY A 64 -6.73 -7.54 12.47
N SER A 65 -7.18 -8.17 11.39
CA SER A 65 -6.40 -9.16 10.64
C SER A 65 -5.39 -8.45 9.73
N THR A 66 -4.99 -9.04 8.63
CA THR A 66 -3.95 -8.50 7.75
C THR A 66 -4.19 -7.02 7.42
N CYS A 67 -3.16 -6.19 7.57
CA CYS A 67 -3.24 -4.76 7.30
C CYS A 67 -3.82 -4.48 5.92
N GLY A 68 -4.77 -3.54 5.84
CA GLY A 68 -5.45 -3.19 4.59
C GLY A 68 -4.52 -2.66 3.50
N ALA A 69 -3.39 -2.06 3.88
CA ALA A 69 -2.40 -1.62 2.92
C ALA A 69 -1.74 -2.82 2.23
N ILE A 70 -1.54 -3.90 2.98
CA ILE A 70 -0.96 -5.13 2.43
C ILE A 70 -1.93 -5.81 1.47
N THR A 71 -3.18 -6.01 1.91
CA THR A 71 -4.18 -6.66 1.06
C THR A 71 -4.46 -5.85 -0.21
N ALA A 72 -4.59 -4.54 -0.08
CA ALA A 72 -4.79 -3.67 -1.24
C ALA A 72 -3.59 -3.69 -2.18
N GLY A 73 -2.38 -3.71 -1.63
CA GLY A 73 -1.17 -3.82 -2.44
C GLY A 73 -1.16 -5.08 -3.29
N LEU A 74 -1.59 -6.20 -2.71
CA LEU A 74 -1.71 -7.46 -3.46
C LEU A 74 -2.77 -7.37 -4.54
N MET A 75 -3.87 -6.67 -4.29
CA MET A 75 -4.91 -6.43 -5.31
C MET A 75 -4.33 -5.67 -6.49
N ILE A 76 -3.55 -4.63 -6.24
CA ILE A 76 -2.96 -3.83 -7.31
C ILE A 76 -1.95 -4.65 -8.11
N LEU A 77 -1.10 -5.42 -7.43
CA LEU A 77 -0.17 -6.31 -8.13
C LEU A 77 -0.91 -7.28 -9.03
N GLY A 78 -1.99 -7.89 -8.52
CA GLY A 78 -2.82 -8.79 -9.32
C GLY A 78 -3.45 -8.10 -10.52
N ALA A 79 -3.95 -6.87 -10.33
CA ALA A 79 -4.53 -6.09 -11.43
C ALA A 79 -3.50 -5.76 -12.51
N LYS A 80 -2.23 -5.71 -12.15
CA LYS A 80 -1.13 -5.52 -13.11
C LYS A 80 -0.63 -6.83 -13.72
N GLY A 81 -1.31 -7.95 -13.41
CA GLY A 81 -0.93 -9.26 -13.93
C GLY A 81 0.18 -9.94 -13.15
N ILE A 82 0.53 -9.43 -11.99
CA ILE A 82 1.59 -10.00 -11.17
C ILE A 82 0.97 -10.90 -10.11
N GLU A 83 0.91 -12.20 -10.40
CA GLU A 83 0.22 -13.18 -9.55
C GLU A 83 1.15 -14.27 -9.01
N SER A 84 2.44 -14.20 -9.28
CA SER A 84 3.38 -15.21 -8.85
C SER A 84 3.43 -15.31 -7.32
N PRO A 85 3.35 -16.53 -6.77
CA PRO A 85 3.53 -16.72 -5.32
C PRO A 85 4.86 -16.15 -4.82
N PHE A 86 5.91 -16.19 -5.65
CA PHE A 86 7.19 -15.61 -5.31
C PHE A 86 7.09 -14.11 -5.06
N VAL A 87 6.44 -13.37 -5.97
CA VAL A 87 6.31 -11.92 -5.84
C VAL A 87 5.38 -11.56 -4.68
N VAL A 88 4.29 -12.28 -4.51
CA VAL A 88 3.34 -12.08 -3.41
C VAL A 88 4.05 -12.25 -2.06
N ASN A 89 4.82 -13.32 -1.91
CA ASN A 89 5.57 -13.56 -0.68
C ASN A 89 6.66 -12.51 -0.46
N GLU A 90 7.29 -12.07 -1.53
CA GLU A 90 8.31 -11.03 -1.45
C GLU A 90 7.72 -9.69 -0.99
N PHE A 91 6.55 -9.33 -1.48
CA PHE A 91 5.84 -8.13 -1.06
C PHE A 91 5.56 -8.17 0.46
N ARG A 92 4.96 -9.27 0.90
CA ARG A 92 4.63 -9.43 2.33
C ARG A 92 5.87 -9.43 3.21
N LYS A 93 6.91 -10.13 2.77
CA LYS A 93 8.16 -10.25 3.52
C LYS A 93 8.84 -8.88 3.70
N ARG A 94 8.95 -8.11 2.62
CA ARG A 94 9.63 -6.80 2.69
C ARG A 94 8.89 -5.84 3.62
N ILE A 95 7.57 -5.88 3.64
CA ILE A 95 6.81 -5.07 4.58
C ILE A 95 7.01 -5.57 6.00
N ALA A 96 6.87 -6.87 6.23
CA ALA A 96 7.00 -7.46 7.57
C ALA A 96 8.37 -7.17 8.19
N GLU A 97 9.43 -7.17 7.41
CA GLU A 97 10.78 -6.91 7.90
C GLU A 97 10.91 -5.53 8.55
N LYS A 98 10.10 -4.57 8.14
CA LYS A 98 10.11 -3.22 8.71
C LYS A 98 9.34 -3.12 10.03
N TYR A 99 8.57 -4.13 10.37
CA TYR A 99 7.67 -4.13 11.52
C TYR A 99 7.81 -5.39 12.37
N ASP A 100 9.03 -5.86 12.55
CA ASP A 100 9.36 -7.02 13.42
C ASP A 100 8.56 -8.28 13.07
N GLY A 101 8.26 -8.47 11.80
CA GLY A 101 7.53 -9.63 11.30
C GLY A 101 6.01 -9.51 11.38
N MET A 102 5.50 -8.40 11.90
CA MET A 102 4.06 -8.20 12.07
C MET A 102 3.40 -7.77 10.76
N THR A 103 2.25 -8.33 10.46
CA THR A 103 1.43 -7.97 9.31
C THR A 103 -0.03 -7.72 9.67
N ASP A 104 -0.46 -8.12 10.86
CA ASP A 104 -1.85 -7.94 11.28
C ASP A 104 -2.08 -6.54 11.85
N CYS A 105 -3.21 -5.95 11.46
CA CYS A 105 -3.57 -4.59 11.86
C CYS A 105 -3.56 -4.42 13.38
N ALA A 106 -4.16 -5.35 14.12
CA ALA A 106 -4.24 -5.27 15.57
C ALA A 106 -2.85 -5.27 16.22
N GLU A 107 -1.96 -6.14 15.76
CA GLU A 107 -0.59 -6.23 16.31
C GLU A 107 0.20 -4.97 15.99
N LEU A 108 0.11 -4.50 14.74
CA LEU A 108 0.80 -3.31 14.30
C LEU A 108 0.36 -2.08 15.07
N LEU A 109 -0.95 -1.90 15.27
CA LEU A 109 -1.47 -0.77 16.01
C LEU A 109 -1.10 -0.82 17.49
N ARG A 110 -1.11 -2.02 18.08
CA ARG A 110 -0.69 -2.20 19.47
C ARG A 110 0.78 -1.84 19.66
N ALA A 111 1.64 -2.35 18.79
CA ALA A 111 3.08 -2.06 18.85
C ALA A 111 3.34 -0.57 18.68
N ASN A 112 2.63 0.07 17.75
CA ASN A 112 2.75 1.51 17.52
C ASN A 112 2.34 2.32 18.75
N ALA A 113 1.22 1.94 19.38
CA ALA A 113 0.72 2.61 20.57
C ALA A 113 1.68 2.48 21.74
N GLN A 114 2.31 1.31 21.90
CA GLN A 114 3.30 1.07 22.94
C GLN A 114 4.53 1.98 22.81
N LYS A 115 4.83 2.39 21.59
CA LYS A 115 5.93 3.34 21.31
C LYS A 115 5.48 4.79 21.40
N GLY A 116 4.23 5.04 21.78
CA GLY A 116 3.68 6.38 21.90
C GLY A 116 3.21 6.98 20.59
N GLY A 117 3.11 6.19 19.51
CA GLY A 117 2.70 6.67 18.21
C GLY A 117 1.18 6.77 18.06
N ALA A 118 0.74 7.73 17.25
CA ALA A 118 -0.67 7.87 16.89
C ALA A 118 -1.05 6.95 15.73
N LYS A 119 -2.31 6.59 15.65
CA LYS A 119 -2.82 5.65 14.64
C LYS A 119 -2.67 6.18 13.22
N LYS A 120 -3.09 7.43 12.97
CA LYS A 120 -3.12 7.94 11.59
C LYS A 120 -1.72 8.01 10.95
N PRO A 121 -0.68 8.58 11.60
CA PRO A 121 0.66 8.57 11.01
C PRO A 121 1.17 7.17 10.74
N HIS A 122 0.85 6.20 11.60
CA HIS A 122 1.24 4.81 11.37
C HIS A 122 0.56 4.24 10.12
N CYS A 123 -0.76 4.42 10.02
CA CYS A 123 -1.51 3.93 8.86
C CYS A 123 -1.07 4.60 7.57
N ASP A 124 -0.80 5.91 7.61
CA ASP A 124 -0.28 6.64 6.45
C ASP A 124 1.06 6.06 6.00
N ASN A 125 1.94 5.74 6.95
CA ASN A 125 3.24 5.14 6.66
C ASN A 125 3.11 3.78 6.01
N MET A 126 2.20 2.95 6.50
CA MET A 126 1.93 1.64 5.89
C MET A 126 1.49 1.81 4.44
N ILE A 127 0.63 2.79 4.17
CA ILE A 127 0.16 3.10 2.82
C ILE A 127 1.33 3.50 1.91
N PHE A 128 2.17 4.42 2.38
CA PHE A 128 3.29 4.92 1.57
C PHE A 128 4.31 3.83 1.28
N GLU A 129 4.62 3.01 2.26
CA GLU A 129 5.55 1.89 2.08
C GLU A 129 5.00 0.84 1.12
N ALA A 130 3.71 0.55 1.22
CA ALA A 130 3.07 -0.38 0.29
C ALA A 130 3.12 0.16 -1.14
N ILE A 131 2.86 1.44 -1.34
CA ILE A 131 2.92 2.07 -2.67
C ILE A 131 4.32 2.01 -3.24
N GLU A 132 5.34 2.36 -2.46
CA GLU A 132 6.73 2.27 -2.91
C GLU A 132 7.08 0.86 -3.35
N LEU A 133 6.66 -0.11 -2.59
CA LEU A 133 6.96 -1.50 -2.87
C LEU A 133 6.20 -2.03 -4.08
N ILE A 134 4.93 -1.62 -4.24
CA ILE A 134 4.16 -1.94 -5.45
C ILE A 134 4.91 -1.45 -6.69
N ASP A 135 5.35 -0.19 -6.67
CA ASP A 135 6.04 0.40 -7.80
C ASP A 135 7.38 -0.28 -8.06
N GLU A 136 8.12 -0.61 -7.01
CA GLU A 136 9.38 -1.32 -7.11
C GLU A 136 9.22 -2.71 -7.72
N LEU A 137 8.27 -3.49 -7.20
CA LEU A 137 8.03 -4.84 -7.70
C LEU A 137 7.45 -4.83 -9.12
N THR A 138 6.67 -3.81 -9.46
CA THR A 138 6.18 -3.65 -10.83
C THR A 138 7.35 -3.46 -11.79
N LYS A 139 8.31 -2.62 -11.44
CA LYS A 139 9.51 -2.42 -12.26
C LYS A 139 10.35 -3.68 -12.37
N GLU A 140 10.53 -4.40 -11.27
CA GLU A 140 11.26 -5.66 -11.27
C GLU A 140 10.60 -6.68 -12.21
N ALA A 141 9.28 -6.77 -12.17
CA ALA A 141 8.53 -7.69 -13.03
C ALA A 141 8.63 -7.29 -14.50
N GLU A 142 8.57 -6.00 -14.81
CA GLU A 142 8.74 -5.48 -16.17
C GLU A 142 10.12 -5.80 -16.72
N SER A 143 11.16 -5.60 -15.92
CA SER A 143 12.53 -5.91 -16.30
C SER A 143 12.69 -7.41 -16.59
N PHE A 144 12.10 -8.25 -15.76
CA PHE A 144 12.14 -9.70 -15.95
C PHE A 144 11.46 -10.11 -17.25
N ASN A 145 10.31 -9.52 -17.56
CA ASN A 145 9.58 -9.80 -18.79
C ASN A 145 10.32 -9.33 -20.04
N GLN A 146 11.07 -8.23 -19.94
CA GLN A 146 11.86 -7.73 -21.05
C GLN A 146 13.06 -8.62 -21.39
N ILE A 147 13.56 -9.36 -20.41
CA ILE A 147 14.67 -10.30 -20.60
C ILE A 147 14.22 -11.56 -21.33
N LYS A 148 12.94 -11.91 -21.23
CA LYS A 148 12.38 -13.04 -21.96
C LYS A 148 12.15 -12.67 -23.41
#